data_8a7774779ded41f0a92e64aaedb4455b
#
_entry.id   8a7774779ded41f0a92e64aaedb4455b
#
_cell.length_a   1.000
_cell.length_b   1.000
_cell.length_c   1.000
_cell.angle_alpha   90.00
_cell.angle_beta   90.00
_cell.angle_gamma   90.00
#
_symmetry.space_group_name_H-M   'P 1'
#
loop_
_entity.id
_entity.type
_entity.pdbx_description
1 polymer ?
#
loop_
_entity_poly.entity_id
_entity_poly.type
_entity_poly.pdbx_seq_one_letter_code
_entity_poly.pdbx_strand_id
1 'polypeptide(L)'
;IEPPYRLAVGQSLLVACGDSEEAGVRLGGFRIGNVQTGPVLMNGYAYPWIDEQILSETCMYLTSISIFSYGFTEAGELVPPAGHGEEDILREARRQAVIPVLVLTPLGADGRFNNNLVAVLVRDLEIQQKLIRELWTVVQEKGYGEVDVDFEYVLAEDRELYADFVRRLRIIMNLFGIRVTVALAPKTSREQRGLLYEGIDYRALGEAANGVLLMTYEWGYTYGPPMAVAPINMVRRVVEYALTEIPAEKISLGIPNYGYDWPLPYEQGVTKARSLGYREAVQLAIDHGVPIYFDETAQSPHLRYWQYGIQHEVWFEDVRSMYAKFELIKEYNLAGAGYWQLMRLFRANWLLADHMFLIKRGEAVI
;
A
#
# COMPACT_ATOMS: atom_id res chain seq x y z
N ILE A 1 -25.11 -12.51 15.49
CA ILE A 1 -23.93 -13.01 16.25
C ILE A 1 -23.74 -12.04 17.41
N GLU A 2 -23.89 -12.51 18.66
CA GLU A 2 -23.70 -11.67 19.87
C GLU A 2 -22.21 -11.61 20.27
N PRO A 3 -21.73 -10.49 20.83
CA PRO A 3 -20.37 -10.40 21.36
C PRO A 3 -20.16 -11.31 22.58
N PRO A 4 -18.95 -11.90 22.75
CA PRO A 4 -17.80 -11.85 21.85
C PRO A 4 -18.00 -12.77 20.63
N TYR A 5 -17.70 -12.25 19.46
CA TYR A 5 -17.90 -12.96 18.19
C TYR A 5 -17.01 -14.21 18.10
N ARG A 6 -17.63 -15.40 18.21
CA ARG A 6 -16.99 -16.68 17.90
C ARG A 6 -17.39 -17.05 16.49
N LEU A 7 -16.45 -16.96 15.55
CA LEU A 7 -16.61 -17.64 14.25
C LEU A 7 -16.46 -19.13 14.52
N ALA A 8 -17.52 -19.90 14.35
CA ALA A 8 -17.44 -21.35 14.38
C ALA A 8 -16.75 -21.86 13.09
N VAL A 9 -15.98 -22.93 13.21
CA VAL A 9 -15.35 -23.59 12.06
C VAL A 9 -16.41 -23.91 11.02
N GLY A 10 -16.23 -23.39 9.78
CA GLY A 10 -17.15 -23.62 8.66
C GLY A 10 -18.20 -22.52 8.43
N GLN A 11 -18.23 -21.45 9.20
CA GLN A 11 -19.06 -20.29 8.87
C GLN A 11 -18.41 -19.45 7.77
N SER A 12 -18.96 -19.55 6.57
CA SER A 12 -18.71 -18.60 5.47
C SER A 12 -19.46 -17.30 5.79
N LEU A 13 -18.76 -16.17 5.69
CA LEU A 13 -19.43 -14.87 5.70
C LEU A 13 -20.12 -14.72 4.33
N LEU A 14 -21.44 -14.94 4.29
CA LEU A 14 -22.26 -14.65 3.13
C LEU A 14 -22.49 -13.12 3.10
N VAL A 15 -21.80 -12.42 2.21
CA VAL A 15 -22.20 -11.07 1.82
C VAL A 15 -23.37 -11.24 0.85
N ALA A 16 -24.58 -11.02 1.31
CA ALA A 16 -25.75 -11.04 0.44
C ALA A 16 -25.78 -9.75 -0.38
N CYS A 17 -25.52 -9.83 -1.67
CA CYS A 17 -25.85 -8.80 -2.64
C CYS A 17 -27.37 -8.87 -2.90
N GLY A 18 -28.13 -7.96 -2.32
CA GLY A 18 -29.57 -7.84 -2.53
C GLY A 18 -29.94 -6.46 -3.06
N ASP A 19 -30.69 -6.44 -4.16
CA ASP A 19 -31.20 -5.23 -4.82
C ASP A 19 -32.37 -4.57 -4.06
N SER A 20 -32.17 -4.19 -2.80
CA SER A 20 -33.19 -3.42 -2.09
C SER A 20 -32.57 -2.27 -1.31
N GLU A 21 -33.11 -1.09 -1.51
CA GLU A 21 -32.67 0.19 -0.91
C GLU A 21 -32.68 0.22 0.64
N GLU A 22 -33.12 -0.83 1.30
CA GLU A 22 -33.21 -0.91 2.78
C GLU A 22 -32.36 -2.00 3.45
N ALA A 23 -31.69 -2.86 2.70
CA ALA A 23 -30.95 -3.99 3.26
C ALA A 23 -29.47 -3.66 3.48
N GLY A 24 -29.15 -3.01 4.58
CA GLY A 24 -27.76 -2.95 5.06
C GLY A 24 -27.30 -4.32 5.58
N VAL A 25 -26.19 -4.84 5.10
CA VAL A 25 -25.55 -6.05 5.63
C VAL A 25 -24.85 -5.71 6.95
N ARG A 26 -25.19 -6.44 8.01
CA ARG A 26 -24.48 -6.33 9.31
C ARG A 26 -23.32 -7.32 9.33
N LEU A 27 -22.11 -6.81 9.28
CA LEU A 27 -20.89 -7.56 9.57
C LEU A 27 -20.49 -7.26 11.03
N GLY A 28 -20.70 -8.21 11.93
CA GLY A 28 -20.26 -8.09 13.30
C GLY A 28 -20.69 -6.80 14.04
N GLY A 29 -21.92 -6.31 13.79
CA GLY A 29 -22.44 -5.06 14.39
C GLY A 29 -22.27 -3.82 13.52
N PHE A 30 -21.51 -3.88 12.41
CA PHE A 30 -21.38 -2.80 11.45
C PHE A 30 -22.54 -2.80 10.44
N ARG A 31 -23.11 -1.61 10.18
CA ARG A 31 -23.98 -1.39 9.02
C ARG A 31 -23.10 -0.93 7.86
N ILE A 32 -23.00 -1.74 6.81
CA ILE A 32 -22.46 -1.30 5.55
C ILE A 32 -23.60 -0.60 4.80
N GLY A 33 -23.51 0.72 4.67
CA GLY A 33 -24.47 1.49 3.88
C GLY A 33 -24.33 1.24 2.39
N ASN A 34 -25.44 1.21 1.65
CA ASN A 34 -25.52 0.92 0.21
C ASN A 34 -25.11 2.07 -0.72
N VAL A 35 -24.16 2.93 -0.33
CA VAL A 35 -23.76 4.07 -1.17
C VAL A 35 -22.36 3.87 -1.70
N GLN A 36 -22.26 3.43 -2.97
CA GLN A 36 -21.03 3.60 -3.72
C GLN A 36 -20.76 5.10 -3.85
N THR A 37 -19.59 5.52 -3.39
CA THR A 37 -19.10 6.86 -3.67
C THR A 37 -18.47 6.93 -5.05
N GLY A 38 -18.27 8.14 -5.58
CA GLY A 38 -17.68 8.39 -6.90
C GLY A 38 -16.42 7.58 -7.20
N PRO A 39 -15.93 7.61 -8.43
CA PRO A 39 -14.84 6.72 -8.87
C PRO A 39 -13.58 6.94 -8.03
N VAL A 40 -13.05 5.85 -7.47
CA VAL A 40 -11.81 5.82 -6.70
C VAL A 40 -10.71 5.05 -7.43
N LEU A 41 -9.45 5.39 -7.14
CA LEU A 41 -8.30 4.66 -7.62
C LEU A 41 -7.98 3.51 -6.64
N MET A 42 -7.75 2.31 -7.17
CA MET A 42 -7.26 1.16 -6.42
C MET A 42 -5.95 0.68 -7.02
N ASN A 43 -4.86 0.92 -6.33
CA ASN A 43 -3.53 0.44 -6.71
C ASN A 43 -3.09 -0.69 -5.78
N GLY A 44 -2.20 -1.56 -6.26
CA GLY A 44 -1.57 -2.56 -5.42
C GLY A 44 -0.17 -2.88 -5.89
N TYR A 45 0.75 -3.03 -4.93
CA TYR A 45 2.15 -3.38 -5.19
C TYR A 45 2.33 -4.88 -5.25
N ALA A 46 3.04 -5.35 -6.27
CA ALA A 46 3.34 -6.74 -6.48
C ALA A 46 4.82 -6.95 -6.80
N TYR A 47 5.42 -7.97 -6.22
CA TYR A 47 6.72 -8.46 -6.67
C TYR A 47 6.56 -9.29 -7.95
N PRO A 48 7.61 -9.35 -8.82
CA PRO A 48 7.55 -10.12 -10.07
C PRO A 48 7.18 -11.60 -9.91
N TRP A 49 7.40 -12.17 -8.74
CA TRP A 49 7.07 -13.58 -8.44
C TRP A 49 5.70 -13.79 -7.76
N ILE A 50 4.77 -12.86 -7.96
CA ILE A 50 3.39 -13.02 -7.46
C ILE A 50 2.76 -14.30 -8.04
N ASP A 51 2.01 -15.00 -7.19
CA ASP A 51 1.23 -16.17 -7.63
C ASP A 51 0.21 -15.79 -8.70
N GLU A 52 0.13 -16.59 -9.79
CA GLU A 52 -0.71 -16.29 -10.95
C GLU A 52 -2.21 -16.22 -10.60
N GLN A 53 -2.67 -17.08 -9.69
CA GLN A 53 -4.06 -17.05 -9.23
C GLN A 53 -4.35 -15.79 -8.44
N ILE A 54 -3.45 -15.39 -7.53
CA ILE A 54 -3.58 -14.16 -6.74
C ILE A 54 -3.62 -12.95 -7.68
N LEU A 55 -2.70 -12.90 -8.64
CA LEU A 55 -2.63 -11.83 -9.64
C LEU A 55 -3.95 -11.72 -10.41
N SER A 56 -4.42 -12.81 -10.97
CA SER A 56 -5.64 -12.84 -11.80
C SER A 56 -6.88 -12.47 -11.00
N GLU A 57 -7.05 -13.00 -9.79
CA GLU A 57 -8.20 -12.71 -8.92
C GLU A 57 -8.19 -11.28 -8.38
N THR A 58 -7.01 -10.68 -8.22
CA THR A 58 -6.88 -9.33 -7.65
C THR A 58 -6.99 -8.24 -8.70
N CYS A 59 -6.40 -8.43 -9.88
CA CYS A 59 -6.41 -7.44 -10.97
C CYS A 59 -7.81 -6.96 -11.37
N MET A 60 -8.83 -7.80 -11.24
CA MET A 60 -10.21 -7.40 -11.56
C MET A 60 -10.76 -6.26 -10.67
N TYR A 61 -10.13 -5.99 -9.54
CA TYR A 61 -10.52 -4.93 -8.61
C TYR A 61 -9.56 -3.73 -8.61
N LEU A 62 -8.55 -3.72 -9.49
CA LEU A 62 -7.54 -2.67 -9.52
C LEU A 62 -7.75 -1.66 -10.64
N THR A 63 -7.37 -0.42 -10.38
CA THR A 63 -7.12 0.62 -11.39
C THR A 63 -5.71 0.45 -11.97
N SER A 64 -4.73 0.19 -11.09
CA SER A 64 -3.31 0.08 -11.45
C SER A 64 -2.62 -0.99 -10.60
N ILE A 65 -1.53 -1.53 -11.13
CA ILE A 65 -0.68 -2.50 -10.45
C ILE A 65 0.77 -2.04 -10.51
N SER A 66 1.37 -1.85 -9.33
CA SER A 66 2.73 -1.35 -9.15
C SER A 66 3.72 -2.51 -9.06
N ILE A 67 4.64 -2.60 -10.03
CA ILE A 67 5.65 -3.66 -10.09
C ILE A 67 6.86 -3.23 -9.27
N PHE A 68 7.13 -3.90 -8.17
CA PHE A 68 8.18 -3.57 -7.20
C PHE A 68 9.41 -4.43 -7.41
N SER A 69 10.56 -3.87 -7.79
CA SER A 69 10.81 -2.51 -8.21
C SER A 69 12.01 -2.44 -9.16
N TYR A 70 12.03 -1.38 -9.93
CA TYR A 70 13.22 -0.93 -10.64
C TYR A 70 14.14 -0.17 -9.69
N GLY A 71 15.44 -0.31 -9.91
CA GLY A 71 16.47 0.45 -9.22
C GLY A 71 17.29 1.32 -10.18
N PHE A 72 18.38 1.90 -9.69
CA PHE A 72 19.32 2.65 -10.52
C PHE A 72 20.73 2.64 -9.93
N THR A 73 21.72 2.88 -10.81
CA THR A 73 23.13 2.99 -10.44
C THR A 73 23.51 4.44 -10.13
N GLU A 74 24.68 4.65 -9.51
CA GLU A 74 25.27 5.99 -9.32
C GLU A 74 25.49 6.73 -10.64
N ALA A 75 25.60 6.01 -11.76
CA ALA A 75 25.73 6.59 -13.09
C ALA A 75 24.37 6.87 -13.77
N GLY A 76 23.24 6.69 -13.08
CA GLY A 76 21.88 6.89 -13.60
C GLY A 76 21.43 5.82 -14.59
N GLU A 77 22.00 4.63 -14.55
CA GLU A 77 21.54 3.48 -15.33
C GLU A 77 20.39 2.79 -14.61
N LEU A 78 19.34 2.46 -15.35
CA LEU A 78 18.17 1.78 -14.77
C LEU A 78 18.49 0.30 -14.52
N VAL A 79 18.13 -0.20 -13.34
CA VAL A 79 18.26 -1.59 -12.93
C VAL A 79 16.88 -2.24 -12.94
N PRO A 80 16.65 -3.28 -13.76
CA PRO A 80 15.34 -3.95 -13.81
C PRO A 80 15.04 -4.70 -12.53
N PRO A 81 13.75 -5.02 -12.25
CA PRO A 81 13.35 -5.80 -11.08
C PRO A 81 13.99 -7.19 -11.10
N ALA A 82 14.32 -7.69 -9.91
CA ALA A 82 14.90 -9.02 -9.77
C ALA A 82 13.85 -10.11 -10.08
N GLY A 83 14.32 -11.21 -10.69
CA GLY A 83 13.48 -12.39 -10.95
C GLY A 83 12.81 -12.37 -12.32
N HIS A 84 11.91 -13.34 -12.50
CA HIS A 84 11.12 -13.51 -13.72
C HIS A 84 9.66 -13.35 -13.35
N GLY A 85 8.84 -12.76 -14.20
CA GLY A 85 7.39 -12.60 -14.00
C GLY A 85 6.89 -11.18 -14.17
N GLU A 86 7.76 -10.20 -14.39
CA GLU A 86 7.35 -8.86 -14.78
C GLU A 86 6.44 -8.91 -16.03
N GLU A 87 6.84 -9.68 -17.04
CA GLU A 87 6.06 -9.83 -18.28
C GLU A 87 4.71 -10.50 -18.05
N ASP A 88 4.61 -11.40 -17.06
CA ASP A 88 3.34 -12.04 -16.71
C ASP A 88 2.39 -11.05 -16.06
N ILE A 89 2.90 -10.18 -15.18
CA ILE A 89 2.11 -9.09 -14.59
C ILE A 89 1.66 -8.10 -15.68
N LEU A 90 2.56 -7.69 -16.57
CA LEU A 90 2.23 -6.77 -17.68
C LEU A 90 1.18 -7.36 -18.62
N ARG A 91 1.28 -8.65 -18.93
CA ARG A 91 0.31 -9.36 -19.76
C ARG A 91 -1.07 -9.41 -19.09
N GLU A 92 -1.11 -9.76 -17.80
CA GLU A 92 -2.35 -9.84 -17.05
C GLU A 92 -2.99 -8.46 -16.85
N ALA A 93 -2.20 -7.43 -16.57
CA ALA A 93 -2.66 -6.05 -16.46
C ALA A 93 -3.32 -5.59 -17.77
N ARG A 94 -2.69 -5.82 -18.92
CA ARG A 94 -3.28 -5.51 -20.23
C ARG A 94 -4.58 -6.27 -20.47
N ARG A 95 -4.62 -7.57 -20.14
CA ARG A 95 -5.79 -8.42 -20.31
C ARG A 95 -6.99 -7.91 -19.53
N GLN A 96 -6.77 -7.33 -18.37
CA GLN A 96 -7.82 -6.85 -17.47
C GLN A 96 -8.03 -5.33 -17.50
N ALA A 97 -7.39 -4.59 -18.42
CA ALA A 97 -7.44 -3.13 -18.50
C ALA A 97 -7.01 -2.47 -17.16
N VAL A 98 -5.93 -2.97 -16.56
CA VAL A 98 -5.28 -2.41 -15.39
C VAL A 98 -4.01 -1.69 -15.84
N ILE A 99 -3.74 -0.50 -15.29
CA ILE A 99 -2.58 0.31 -15.64
C ILE A 99 -1.34 -0.28 -14.95
N PRO A 100 -0.32 -0.75 -15.68
CA PRO A 100 0.93 -1.13 -15.05
C PRO A 100 1.73 0.11 -14.64
N VAL A 101 2.28 0.07 -13.42
CA VAL A 101 3.07 1.15 -12.81
C VAL A 101 4.49 0.66 -12.60
N LEU A 102 5.46 1.40 -13.12
CA LEU A 102 6.88 1.17 -12.84
C LEU A 102 7.22 1.84 -11.51
N VAL A 103 7.61 1.06 -10.50
CA VAL A 103 8.07 1.58 -9.21
C VAL A 103 9.57 1.79 -9.26
N LEU A 104 10.02 3.02 -9.01
CA LEU A 104 11.43 3.37 -8.94
C LEU A 104 11.85 3.52 -7.47
N THR A 105 12.81 2.70 -7.04
CA THR A 105 13.37 2.71 -5.68
C THR A 105 14.88 2.89 -5.72
N PRO A 106 15.55 3.28 -4.62
CA PRO A 106 17.01 3.35 -4.56
C PRO A 106 17.64 1.95 -4.41
N LEU A 107 17.27 1.03 -5.30
CA LEU A 107 17.81 -0.32 -5.37
C LEU A 107 19.03 -0.31 -6.28
N GLY A 108 20.21 -0.67 -5.72
CA GLY A 108 21.44 -0.73 -6.48
C GLY A 108 21.53 -1.97 -7.38
N ALA A 109 22.54 -1.98 -8.26
CA ALA A 109 22.81 -3.11 -9.15
C ALA A 109 23.14 -4.43 -8.41
N ASP A 110 23.51 -4.34 -7.14
CA ASP A 110 23.76 -5.48 -6.25
C ASP A 110 22.47 -6.07 -5.64
N GLY A 111 21.31 -5.51 -5.99
CA GLY A 111 20.00 -5.91 -5.48
C GLY A 111 19.73 -5.47 -4.03
N ARG A 112 20.47 -4.49 -3.53
CA ARG A 112 20.29 -3.94 -2.18
C ARG A 112 19.83 -2.49 -2.22
N PHE A 113 19.00 -2.12 -1.25
CA PHE A 113 18.64 -0.72 -1.04
C PHE A 113 19.85 0.08 -0.58
N ASN A 114 20.09 1.19 -1.28
CA ASN A 114 21.17 2.13 -0.99
C ASN A 114 20.66 3.57 -1.07
N ASN A 115 20.27 4.12 0.06
CA ASN A 115 19.69 5.47 0.11
C ASN A 115 20.67 6.58 -0.30
N ASN A 116 21.99 6.31 -0.33
CA ASN A 116 22.97 7.26 -0.88
C ASN A 116 22.75 7.52 -2.37
N LEU A 117 22.16 6.56 -3.11
CA LEU A 117 21.82 6.75 -4.53
C LEU A 117 20.85 7.93 -4.71
N VAL A 118 19.94 8.18 -3.76
CA VAL A 118 19.03 9.33 -3.82
C VAL A 118 19.81 10.63 -3.80
N ALA A 119 20.76 10.80 -2.88
CA ALA A 119 21.59 12.00 -2.78
C ALA A 119 22.43 12.22 -4.06
N VAL A 120 23.01 11.15 -4.59
CA VAL A 120 23.76 11.22 -5.87
C VAL A 120 22.84 11.68 -7.00
N LEU A 121 21.67 11.06 -7.14
CA LEU A 121 20.71 11.38 -8.21
C LEU A 121 20.20 12.83 -8.10
N VAL A 122 19.74 13.27 -6.93
CA VAL A 122 19.07 14.56 -6.85
C VAL A 122 20.00 15.75 -6.93
N ARG A 123 21.31 15.55 -6.67
CA ARG A 123 22.35 16.58 -6.73
C ARG A 123 22.98 16.74 -8.12
N ASP A 124 22.77 15.79 -9.04
CA ASP A 124 23.40 15.78 -10.37
C ASP A 124 22.37 15.74 -11.49
N LEU A 125 22.30 16.81 -12.29
CA LEU A 125 21.37 16.96 -13.40
C LEU A 125 21.66 16.02 -14.58
N GLU A 126 22.91 15.66 -14.84
CA GLU A 126 23.27 14.77 -15.93
C GLU A 126 22.83 13.34 -15.61
N ILE A 127 23.01 12.91 -14.35
CA ILE A 127 22.53 11.63 -13.84
C ILE A 127 21.00 11.58 -13.92
N GLN A 128 20.29 12.63 -13.49
CA GLN A 128 18.83 12.72 -13.61
C GLN A 128 18.37 12.58 -15.05
N GLN A 129 19.00 13.32 -15.98
CA GLN A 129 18.63 13.30 -17.40
C GLN A 129 18.84 11.91 -18.00
N LYS A 130 19.93 11.22 -17.62
CA LYS A 130 20.20 9.86 -18.09
C LYS A 130 19.12 8.90 -17.56
N LEU A 131 18.86 8.90 -16.25
CA LEU A 131 17.86 8.03 -15.66
C LEU A 131 16.45 8.28 -16.23
N ILE A 132 16.06 9.53 -16.44
CA ILE A 132 14.76 9.87 -17.04
C ILE A 132 14.66 9.35 -18.48
N ARG A 133 15.73 9.39 -19.28
CA ARG A 133 15.75 8.82 -20.64
C ARG A 133 15.59 7.29 -20.60
N GLU A 134 16.27 6.61 -19.69
CA GLU A 134 16.16 5.15 -19.55
C GLU A 134 14.77 4.73 -19.06
N LEU A 135 14.23 5.44 -18.07
CA LEU A 135 12.84 5.24 -17.62
C LEU A 135 11.86 5.41 -18.80
N TRP A 136 12.02 6.48 -19.58
CA TRP A 136 11.19 6.72 -20.76
C TRP A 136 11.26 5.54 -21.76
N THR A 137 12.44 5.05 -22.05
CA THR A 137 12.64 3.93 -22.96
C THR A 137 11.89 2.69 -22.48
N VAL A 138 12.07 2.30 -21.20
CA VAL A 138 11.42 1.13 -20.63
C VAL A 138 9.89 1.29 -20.55
N VAL A 139 9.42 2.48 -20.17
CA VAL A 139 7.98 2.79 -20.11
C VAL A 139 7.34 2.60 -21.48
N GLN A 140 7.99 3.07 -22.56
CA GLN A 140 7.48 2.90 -23.92
C GLN A 140 7.55 1.45 -24.41
N GLU A 141 8.67 0.80 -24.23
CA GLU A 141 8.88 -0.57 -24.71
C GLU A 141 7.97 -1.58 -24.03
N LYS A 142 7.74 -1.41 -22.72
CA LYS A 142 6.94 -2.34 -21.91
C LYS A 142 5.49 -1.93 -21.72
N GLY A 143 5.12 -0.70 -22.11
CA GLY A 143 3.75 -0.19 -22.03
C GLY A 143 3.29 0.11 -20.60
N TYR A 144 4.16 0.67 -19.78
CA TYR A 144 3.79 1.22 -18.48
C TYR A 144 2.99 2.52 -18.66
N GLY A 145 1.94 2.71 -17.86
CA GLY A 145 1.11 3.92 -17.90
C GLY A 145 1.39 4.92 -16.78
N GLU A 146 2.20 4.52 -15.80
CA GLU A 146 2.56 5.36 -14.65
C GLU A 146 3.96 5.00 -14.14
N VAL A 147 4.65 6.00 -13.54
CA VAL A 147 5.89 5.81 -12.78
C VAL A 147 5.61 6.24 -11.34
N ASP A 148 5.94 5.39 -10.38
CA ASP A 148 5.85 5.69 -8.96
C ASP A 148 7.25 5.81 -8.37
N VAL A 149 7.54 6.92 -7.68
CA VAL A 149 8.84 7.18 -7.05
C VAL A 149 8.74 6.88 -5.56
N ASP A 150 9.45 5.85 -5.11
CA ASP A 150 9.42 5.38 -3.73
C ASP A 150 10.82 5.53 -3.09
N PHE A 151 11.13 6.76 -2.65
CA PHE A 151 12.38 7.12 -1.97
C PHE A 151 12.11 7.46 -0.50
N GLU A 152 12.40 6.52 0.38
CA GLU A 152 11.99 6.62 1.78
C GLU A 152 12.94 7.48 2.64
N TYR A 153 14.25 7.29 2.51
CA TYR A 153 15.26 7.91 3.39
C TYR A 153 16.01 9.03 2.65
N VAL A 154 15.27 10.10 2.34
CA VAL A 154 15.85 11.30 1.74
C VAL A 154 16.50 12.16 2.81
N LEU A 155 17.70 12.67 2.58
CA LEU A 155 18.36 13.57 3.52
C LEU A 155 17.60 14.90 3.64
N ALA A 156 17.57 15.47 4.83
CA ALA A 156 16.88 16.75 5.08
C ALA A 156 17.39 17.88 4.17
N GLU A 157 18.68 17.91 3.88
CA GLU A 157 19.34 18.87 3.00
C GLU A 157 18.98 18.69 1.51
N ASP A 158 18.55 17.50 1.12
CA ASP A 158 18.17 17.15 -0.26
C ASP A 158 16.67 17.28 -0.53
N ARG A 159 15.89 17.66 0.46
CA ARG A 159 14.41 17.74 0.39
C ARG A 159 13.87 18.51 -0.81
N GLU A 160 14.44 19.69 -1.10
CA GLU A 160 14.03 20.52 -2.23
C GLU A 160 14.49 19.92 -3.57
N LEU A 161 15.70 19.39 -3.61
CA LEU A 161 16.25 18.72 -4.79
C LEU A 161 15.44 17.49 -5.17
N TYR A 162 14.95 16.75 -4.17
CA TYR A 162 14.07 15.60 -4.41
C TYR A 162 12.75 16.03 -5.05
N ALA A 163 12.08 17.05 -4.51
CA ALA A 163 10.86 17.56 -5.11
C ALA A 163 11.08 18.09 -6.54
N ASP A 164 12.23 18.71 -6.80
CA ASP A 164 12.62 19.17 -8.13
C ASP A 164 12.86 18.02 -9.12
N PHE A 165 13.47 16.92 -8.67
CA PHE A 165 13.60 15.71 -9.47
C PHE A 165 12.23 15.13 -9.85
N VAL A 166 11.33 14.96 -8.88
CA VAL A 166 9.97 14.45 -9.12
C VAL A 166 9.22 15.36 -10.11
N ARG A 167 9.35 16.69 -9.95
CA ARG A 167 8.73 17.67 -10.85
C ARG A 167 9.25 17.55 -12.29
N ARG A 168 10.58 17.42 -12.49
CA ARG A 168 11.18 17.23 -13.83
C ARG A 168 10.71 15.93 -14.46
N LEU A 169 10.75 14.83 -13.70
CA LEU A 169 10.28 13.53 -14.17
C LEU A 169 8.81 13.65 -14.62
N ARG A 170 7.93 14.24 -13.78
CA ARG A 170 6.52 14.42 -14.12
C ARG A 170 6.32 15.27 -15.38
N ILE A 171 7.02 16.39 -15.50
CA ILE A 171 6.88 17.28 -16.69
C ILE A 171 7.19 16.50 -17.97
N ILE A 172 8.26 15.72 -17.97
CA ILE A 172 8.68 14.94 -19.14
C ILE A 172 7.68 13.80 -19.41
N MET A 173 7.35 13.01 -18.41
CA MET A 173 6.45 11.85 -18.57
C MET A 173 5.02 12.27 -18.97
N ASN A 174 4.52 13.37 -18.42
CA ASN A 174 3.17 13.86 -18.77
C ASN A 174 3.05 14.32 -20.23
N LEU A 175 4.15 14.71 -20.92
CA LEU A 175 4.12 15.00 -22.37
C LEU A 175 3.65 13.81 -23.19
N PHE A 176 3.78 12.62 -22.64
CA PHE A 176 3.43 11.35 -23.27
C PHE A 176 2.26 10.65 -22.61
N GLY A 177 1.52 11.33 -21.74
CA GLY A 177 0.37 10.79 -21.04
C GLY A 177 0.72 9.87 -19.85
N ILE A 178 2.01 9.73 -19.50
CA ILE A 178 2.46 8.90 -18.37
C ILE A 178 2.37 9.72 -17.08
N ARG A 179 1.65 9.21 -16.09
CA ARG A 179 1.53 9.83 -14.78
C ARG A 179 2.77 9.57 -13.93
N VAL A 180 3.04 10.45 -12.97
CA VAL A 180 4.08 10.26 -11.96
C VAL A 180 3.48 10.43 -10.57
N THR A 181 3.61 9.40 -9.75
CA THR A 181 3.21 9.39 -8.35
C THR A 181 4.43 9.30 -7.42
N VAL A 182 4.22 9.51 -6.14
CA VAL A 182 5.27 9.42 -5.13
C VAL A 182 4.72 8.79 -3.85
N ALA A 183 5.45 7.83 -3.27
CA ALA A 183 5.17 7.27 -1.97
C ALA A 183 5.75 8.16 -0.86
N LEU A 184 4.96 8.41 0.19
CA LEU A 184 5.30 9.34 1.26
C LEU A 184 5.28 8.64 2.61
N ALA A 185 6.36 8.80 3.38
CA ALA A 185 6.43 8.37 4.77
C ALA A 185 5.31 9.01 5.63
N PRO A 186 4.73 8.32 6.62
CA PRO A 186 3.55 8.76 7.35
C PRO A 186 3.86 9.86 8.37
N LYS A 187 3.73 11.12 7.98
CA LYS A 187 3.94 12.30 8.85
C LYS A 187 2.64 12.78 9.47
N THR A 188 2.75 13.34 10.68
CA THR A 188 1.65 13.98 11.42
C THR A 188 1.89 15.47 11.67
N SER A 189 3.03 15.99 11.25
CA SER A 189 3.37 17.41 11.27
C SER A 189 4.50 17.73 10.29
N ARG A 190 4.65 19.02 9.96
CA ARG A 190 5.72 19.50 9.08
C ARG A 190 7.10 19.31 9.72
N GLU A 191 7.21 19.52 11.03
CA GLU A 191 8.44 19.49 11.81
C GLU A 191 8.74 18.09 12.39
N GLN A 192 8.06 17.05 11.94
CA GLN A 192 8.33 15.68 12.40
C GLN A 192 9.77 15.29 12.10
N ARG A 193 10.51 14.94 13.18
CA ARG A 193 11.92 14.58 13.11
C ARG A 193 12.12 13.10 12.86
N GLY A 194 13.25 12.78 12.28
CA GLY A 194 13.73 11.42 12.00
C GLY A 194 14.13 11.23 10.55
N LEU A 195 15.04 10.30 10.30
CA LEU A 195 15.62 10.03 8.98
C LEU A 195 14.58 9.72 7.90
N LEU A 196 13.46 9.11 8.30
CA LEU A 196 12.35 8.79 7.40
C LEU A 196 11.50 10.02 7.02
N TYR A 197 11.57 11.11 7.78
CA TYR A 197 10.60 12.20 7.71
C TYR A 197 11.17 13.53 7.24
N GLU A 198 12.41 13.88 7.64
CA GLU A 198 12.94 15.22 7.48
C GLU A 198 13.20 15.62 6.02
N GLY A 199 13.53 14.65 5.17
CA GLY A 199 13.69 14.86 3.72
C GLY A 199 12.39 14.84 2.91
N ILE A 200 11.24 14.59 3.56
CA ILE A 200 9.93 14.47 2.90
C ILE A 200 9.09 15.73 3.16
N ASP A 201 8.90 16.56 2.13
CA ASP A 201 8.02 17.73 2.16
C ASP A 201 6.72 17.40 1.44
N TYR A 202 5.62 17.26 2.19
CA TYR A 202 4.32 16.88 1.64
C TYR A 202 3.80 17.87 0.61
N ARG A 203 3.94 19.19 0.88
CA ARG A 203 3.48 20.22 -0.04
C ARG A 203 4.29 20.20 -1.33
N ALA A 204 5.61 20.24 -1.23
CA ALA A 204 6.49 20.27 -2.40
C ALA A 204 6.32 19.04 -3.28
N LEU A 205 6.21 17.84 -2.68
CA LEU A 205 6.00 16.58 -3.40
C LEU A 205 4.57 16.46 -3.96
N GLY A 206 3.56 16.89 -3.20
CA GLY A 206 2.18 16.97 -3.68
C GLY A 206 1.99 17.90 -4.87
N GLU A 207 2.73 19.02 -4.93
CA GLU A 207 2.78 19.91 -6.10
C GLU A 207 3.60 19.30 -7.25
N ALA A 208 4.69 18.61 -6.94
CA ALA A 208 5.59 18.01 -7.92
C ALA A 208 4.98 16.81 -8.65
N ALA A 209 4.19 15.97 -7.99
CA ALA A 209 3.62 14.74 -8.52
C ALA A 209 2.18 14.89 -9.03
N ASN A 210 1.68 13.90 -9.79
CA ASN A 210 0.27 13.78 -10.18
C ASN A 210 -0.61 13.22 -9.06
N GLY A 211 -0.03 12.46 -8.15
CA GLY A 211 -0.69 11.87 -6.99
C GLY A 211 0.34 11.41 -5.96
N VAL A 212 -0.11 11.11 -4.76
CA VAL A 212 0.73 10.62 -3.67
C VAL A 212 0.09 9.41 -3.02
N LEU A 213 0.92 8.46 -2.57
CA LEU A 213 0.53 7.39 -1.67
C LEU A 213 1.05 7.71 -0.27
N LEU A 214 0.17 7.79 0.71
CA LEU A 214 0.59 7.85 2.12
C LEU A 214 0.85 6.43 2.61
N MET A 215 2.08 6.12 3.03
CA MET A 215 2.44 4.80 3.56
C MET A 215 1.96 4.63 5.00
N THR A 216 0.64 4.63 5.20
CA THR A 216 -0.05 4.59 6.49
C THR A 216 -0.09 3.18 7.09
N TYR A 217 1.08 2.58 7.28
CA TYR A 217 1.30 1.25 7.85
C TYR A 217 2.66 1.17 8.55
N GLU A 218 3.03 -0.01 9.06
CA GLU A 218 4.28 -0.30 9.80
C GLU A 218 4.38 0.40 11.17
N TRP A 219 3.26 0.73 11.84
CA TRP A 219 3.30 1.03 13.28
C TRP A 219 3.66 -0.21 14.07
N GLY A 220 2.92 -1.31 13.91
CA GLY A 220 3.40 -2.65 14.24
C GLY A 220 4.23 -3.18 13.09
N TYR A 221 5.46 -3.62 13.36
CA TYR A 221 6.39 -4.12 12.36
C TYR A 221 7.32 -5.19 12.92
N THR A 222 8.10 -5.81 12.06
CA THR A 222 8.94 -6.99 12.36
C THR A 222 9.79 -6.86 13.64
N TYR A 223 10.33 -5.68 13.93
CA TYR A 223 11.26 -5.47 15.05
C TYR A 223 10.68 -4.60 16.16
N GLY A 224 9.47 -4.08 15.98
CA GLY A 224 8.76 -3.30 16.98
C GLY A 224 7.95 -4.16 17.95
N PRO A 225 7.39 -3.56 19.00
CA PRO A 225 6.50 -4.25 19.93
C PRO A 225 5.18 -4.65 19.25
N PRO A 226 4.47 -5.65 19.81
CA PRO A 226 3.17 -6.06 19.29
C PRO A 226 2.17 -4.91 19.27
N MET A 227 1.65 -4.58 18.10
CA MET A 227 0.57 -3.63 17.90
C MET A 227 0.01 -3.73 16.48
N ALA A 228 -1.13 -3.09 16.23
CA ALA A 228 -1.72 -3.02 14.89
C ALA A 228 -0.75 -2.44 13.86
N VAL A 229 -0.72 -3.01 12.65
CA VAL A 229 0.12 -2.53 11.55
C VAL A 229 -0.31 -1.14 11.09
N ALA A 230 -1.62 -0.87 11.04
CA ALA A 230 -2.19 0.40 10.61
C ALA A 230 -3.37 0.80 11.53
N PRO A 231 -3.07 1.22 12.79
CA PRO A 231 -4.12 1.66 13.73
C PRO A 231 -4.87 2.86 13.17
N ILE A 232 -6.20 2.79 13.08
CA ILE A 232 -7.01 3.80 12.40
C ILE A 232 -6.85 5.21 12.97
N ASN A 233 -6.67 5.32 14.29
CA ASN A 233 -6.44 6.59 14.97
C ASN A 233 -5.11 7.25 14.56
N MET A 234 -4.08 6.45 14.25
CA MET A 234 -2.78 6.95 13.77
C MET A 234 -2.87 7.28 12.27
N VAL A 235 -3.51 6.41 11.48
CA VAL A 235 -3.78 6.63 10.06
C VAL A 235 -4.54 7.95 9.85
N ARG A 236 -5.60 8.19 10.61
CA ARG A 236 -6.39 9.45 10.58
C ARG A 236 -5.51 10.68 10.78
N ARG A 237 -4.63 10.68 11.76
CA ARG A 237 -3.73 11.81 12.05
C ARG A 237 -2.81 12.13 10.88
N VAL A 238 -2.33 11.10 10.17
CA VAL A 238 -1.51 11.29 8.96
C VAL A 238 -2.34 11.88 7.83
N VAL A 239 -3.56 11.38 7.61
CA VAL A 239 -4.47 11.91 6.59
C VAL A 239 -4.83 13.37 6.89
N GLU A 240 -5.20 13.69 8.13
CA GLU A 240 -5.55 15.06 8.54
C GLU A 240 -4.38 16.03 8.32
N TYR A 241 -3.15 15.63 8.65
CA TYR A 241 -1.98 16.45 8.34
C TYR A 241 -1.76 16.56 6.83
N ALA A 242 -1.83 15.45 6.08
CA ALA A 242 -1.64 15.47 4.63
C ALA A 242 -2.61 16.43 3.93
N LEU A 243 -3.85 16.49 4.36
CA LEU A 243 -4.88 17.40 3.82
C LEU A 243 -4.60 18.88 4.07
N THR A 244 -3.73 19.23 5.01
CA THR A 244 -3.26 20.62 5.18
C THR A 244 -2.24 21.04 4.13
N GLU A 245 -1.61 20.08 3.44
CA GLU A 245 -0.51 20.28 2.51
C GLU A 245 -0.83 19.85 1.07
N ILE A 246 -1.73 18.86 0.89
CA ILE A 246 -2.00 18.20 -0.40
C ILE A 246 -3.51 18.12 -0.63
N PRO A 247 -4.02 18.47 -1.83
CA PRO A 247 -5.43 18.27 -2.17
C PRO A 247 -5.87 16.81 -2.06
N ALA A 248 -7.07 16.56 -1.53
CA ALA A 248 -7.60 15.24 -1.26
C ALA A 248 -7.62 14.32 -2.49
N GLU A 249 -7.96 14.87 -3.65
CA GLU A 249 -8.02 14.17 -4.94
C GLU A 249 -6.67 13.70 -5.47
N LYS A 250 -5.57 14.06 -4.81
CA LYS A 250 -4.21 13.55 -5.09
C LYS A 250 -3.76 12.47 -4.11
N ILE A 251 -4.47 12.26 -3.00
CA ILE A 251 -4.05 11.40 -1.91
C ILE A 251 -4.67 10.01 -2.05
N SER A 252 -3.83 8.99 -2.17
CA SER A 252 -4.20 7.59 -2.00
C SER A 252 -3.78 7.10 -0.61
N LEU A 253 -4.70 6.40 0.09
CA LEU A 253 -4.45 5.84 1.41
C LEU A 253 -3.67 4.54 1.29
N GLY A 254 -2.52 4.43 1.95
CA GLY A 254 -1.77 3.19 2.05
C GLY A 254 -2.45 2.18 2.97
N ILE A 255 -2.69 0.98 2.48
CA ILE A 255 -3.38 -0.11 3.20
C ILE A 255 -2.48 -1.34 3.25
N PRO A 256 -2.17 -1.88 4.44
CA PRO A 256 -1.43 -3.13 4.54
C PRO A 256 -2.32 -4.33 4.23
N ASN A 257 -1.79 -5.32 3.51
CA ASN A 257 -2.45 -6.61 3.27
C ASN A 257 -1.73 -7.73 4.04
N TYR A 258 -1.33 -7.45 5.26
CA TYR A 258 -0.56 -8.35 6.12
C TYR A 258 -0.71 -7.96 7.59
N GLY A 259 -0.21 -8.83 8.43
CA GLY A 259 -0.07 -8.64 9.87
C GLY A 259 1.23 -9.26 10.37
N TYR A 260 1.37 -9.31 11.67
CA TYR A 260 2.54 -9.89 12.32
C TYR A 260 2.16 -10.76 13.50
N ASP A 261 3.03 -11.75 13.77
CA ASP A 261 2.96 -12.70 14.87
C ASP A 261 4.25 -12.58 15.69
N TRP A 262 4.14 -12.08 16.92
CA TRP A 262 5.27 -11.85 17.84
C TRP A 262 5.33 -12.94 18.89
N PRO A 263 6.49 -13.62 19.06
CA PRO A 263 6.75 -14.37 20.28
C PRO A 263 6.93 -13.44 21.48
N LEU A 264 6.36 -13.80 22.63
CA LEU A 264 6.42 -13.04 23.87
C LEU A 264 7.29 -13.73 24.93
N PRO A 265 7.94 -12.98 25.85
CA PRO A 265 7.90 -11.53 25.97
C PRO A 265 8.65 -10.83 24.82
N TYR A 266 8.16 -9.64 24.43
CA TYR A 266 8.89 -8.80 23.49
C TYR A 266 10.17 -8.26 24.12
N GLU A 267 11.28 -8.36 23.40
CA GLU A 267 12.59 -7.82 23.77
C GLU A 267 13.12 -7.00 22.59
N GLN A 268 13.36 -5.69 22.85
CA GLN A 268 13.84 -4.76 21.83
C GLN A 268 15.21 -5.18 21.28
N GLY A 269 15.32 -5.23 19.95
CA GLY A 269 16.54 -5.65 19.24
C GLY A 269 16.77 -7.15 19.16
N VAL A 270 15.93 -7.96 19.81
CA VAL A 270 16.00 -9.44 19.83
C VAL A 270 14.77 -10.04 19.17
N THR A 271 13.59 -9.64 19.60
CA THR A 271 12.33 -10.19 19.07
C THR A 271 12.14 -9.79 17.61
N LYS A 272 11.87 -10.81 16.77
CA LYS A 272 11.54 -10.65 15.36
C LYS A 272 10.19 -11.29 15.09
N ALA A 273 9.21 -10.46 14.73
CA ALA A 273 7.90 -10.94 14.37
C ALA A 273 7.89 -11.60 12.99
N ARG A 274 7.04 -12.61 12.82
CA ARG A 274 6.78 -13.26 11.54
C ARG A 274 5.62 -12.56 10.84
N SER A 275 5.83 -12.12 9.61
CA SER A 275 4.75 -11.59 8.78
C SER A 275 3.79 -12.69 8.35
N LEU A 276 2.48 -12.40 8.37
CA LEU A 276 1.40 -13.32 7.98
C LEU A 276 0.26 -12.58 7.27
N GLY A 277 -0.59 -13.32 6.58
CA GLY A 277 -1.79 -12.79 5.95
C GLY A 277 -3.06 -13.07 6.76
N TYR A 278 -4.19 -12.50 6.32
CA TYR A 278 -5.50 -12.73 6.91
C TYR A 278 -5.83 -14.22 7.12
N ARG A 279 -5.64 -15.03 6.06
CA ARG A 279 -5.97 -16.48 6.11
C ARG A 279 -5.14 -17.22 7.14
N GLU A 280 -3.84 -16.91 7.22
CA GLU A 280 -2.94 -17.52 8.20
C GLU A 280 -3.32 -17.13 9.63
N ALA A 281 -3.66 -15.86 9.88
CA ALA A 281 -4.11 -15.39 11.20
C ALA A 281 -5.39 -16.09 11.66
N VAL A 282 -6.38 -16.21 10.77
CA VAL A 282 -7.62 -16.96 11.06
C VAL A 282 -7.34 -18.43 11.29
N GLN A 283 -6.46 -19.04 10.50
CA GLN A 283 -6.08 -20.46 10.68
C GLN A 283 -5.40 -20.69 12.03
N LEU A 284 -4.50 -19.78 12.47
CA LEU A 284 -3.91 -19.84 13.82
C LEU A 284 -4.98 -19.82 14.92
N ALA A 285 -6.00 -18.95 14.79
CA ALA A 285 -7.09 -18.91 15.76
C ALA A 285 -7.85 -20.23 15.82
N ILE A 286 -8.09 -20.87 14.67
CA ILE A 286 -8.77 -22.17 14.57
C ILE A 286 -7.90 -23.28 15.19
N ASP A 287 -6.64 -23.38 14.78
CA ASP A 287 -5.72 -24.46 15.19
C ASP A 287 -5.47 -24.44 16.70
N HIS A 288 -5.45 -23.27 17.31
CA HIS A 288 -5.24 -23.10 18.74
C HIS A 288 -6.54 -22.94 19.56
N GLY A 289 -7.71 -22.91 18.92
CA GLY A 289 -9.00 -22.79 19.57
C GLY A 289 -9.16 -21.48 20.36
N VAL A 290 -8.56 -20.38 19.87
CA VAL A 290 -8.58 -19.06 20.53
C VAL A 290 -9.47 -18.06 19.80
N PRO A 291 -10.10 -17.11 20.54
CA PRO A 291 -10.93 -16.08 19.93
C PRO A 291 -10.07 -15.03 19.21
N ILE A 292 -10.64 -14.43 18.17
CA ILE A 292 -10.13 -13.20 17.55
C ILE A 292 -10.85 -12.02 18.22
N TYR A 293 -10.09 -11.17 18.87
CA TYR A 293 -10.56 -9.91 19.45
C TYR A 293 -10.47 -8.78 18.43
N PHE A 294 -11.12 -7.67 18.72
CA PHE A 294 -11.04 -6.46 17.90
C PHE A 294 -10.80 -5.25 18.82
N ASP A 295 -9.72 -4.53 18.57
CA ASP A 295 -9.39 -3.32 19.31
C ASP A 295 -10.16 -2.13 18.70
N GLU A 296 -11.05 -1.54 19.49
CA GLU A 296 -11.94 -0.47 19.02
C GLU A 296 -11.21 0.86 18.76
N THR A 297 -10.05 1.07 19.37
CA THR A 297 -9.23 2.28 19.15
C THR A 297 -8.40 2.16 17.88
N ALA A 298 -7.71 1.04 17.71
CA ALA A 298 -6.94 0.76 16.53
C ALA A 298 -7.81 0.34 15.34
N GLN A 299 -9.05 -0.10 15.59
CA GLN A 299 -9.96 -0.74 14.62
C GLN A 299 -9.24 -1.89 13.89
N SER A 300 -8.62 -2.78 14.67
CA SER A 300 -7.79 -3.85 14.13
C SER A 300 -8.00 -5.16 14.90
N PRO A 301 -8.09 -6.32 14.22
CA PRO A 301 -8.19 -7.61 14.86
C PRO A 301 -6.87 -8.06 15.45
N HIS A 302 -6.95 -8.75 16.58
CA HIS A 302 -5.80 -9.38 17.22
C HIS A 302 -6.19 -10.66 17.94
N LEU A 303 -5.20 -11.50 18.22
CA LEU A 303 -5.35 -12.72 19.01
C LEU A 303 -4.08 -13.05 19.79
N ARG A 304 -4.22 -13.90 20.81
CA ARG A 304 -3.08 -14.49 21.52
C ARG A 304 -3.23 -16.01 21.58
N TYR A 305 -2.12 -16.72 21.43
CA TYR A 305 -2.10 -18.18 21.50
C TYR A 305 -0.80 -18.68 22.13
N TRP A 306 -0.77 -19.96 22.50
CA TRP A 306 0.42 -20.60 23.02
C TRP A 306 0.94 -21.65 22.03
N GLN A 307 2.23 -21.63 21.75
CA GLN A 307 2.89 -22.63 20.94
C GLN A 307 4.25 -22.99 21.55
N TYR A 308 4.50 -24.26 21.77
CA TYR A 308 5.75 -24.79 22.38
C TYR A 308 6.16 -24.09 23.69
N GLY A 309 5.20 -23.73 24.53
CA GLY A 309 5.46 -23.04 25.79
C GLY A 309 5.75 -21.53 25.67
N ILE A 310 5.67 -20.98 24.48
CA ILE A 310 5.82 -19.53 24.20
C ILE A 310 4.45 -18.95 23.90
N GLN A 311 4.11 -17.84 24.56
CA GLN A 311 2.93 -17.07 24.20
C GLN A 311 3.21 -16.22 22.97
N HIS A 312 2.26 -16.15 22.06
CA HIS A 312 2.30 -15.32 20.86
C HIS A 312 1.18 -14.28 20.88
N GLU A 313 1.45 -13.13 20.28
CA GLU A 313 0.46 -12.10 20.01
C GLU A 313 0.47 -11.77 18.52
N VAL A 314 -0.71 -11.80 17.91
CA VAL A 314 -0.92 -11.55 16.47
C VAL A 314 -1.78 -10.33 16.28
N TRP A 315 -1.35 -9.40 15.43
CA TRP A 315 -2.15 -8.31 14.91
C TRP A 315 -2.21 -8.41 13.39
N PHE A 316 -3.38 -8.22 12.80
CA PHE A 316 -3.58 -8.40 11.36
C PHE A 316 -4.71 -7.51 10.83
N GLU A 317 -5.04 -7.66 9.56
CA GLU A 317 -6.17 -6.94 8.94
C GLU A 317 -7.29 -7.92 8.62
N ASP A 318 -8.55 -7.52 8.87
CA ASP A 318 -9.75 -8.23 8.44
C ASP A 318 -10.75 -7.27 7.78
N VAL A 319 -11.92 -7.76 7.39
CA VAL A 319 -12.94 -6.94 6.70
C VAL A 319 -13.37 -5.74 7.53
N ARG A 320 -13.38 -5.84 8.88
CA ARG A 320 -13.76 -4.74 9.77
C ARG A 320 -12.72 -3.64 9.75
N SER A 321 -11.46 -3.99 9.83
CA SER A 321 -10.36 -3.01 9.77
C SER A 321 -10.21 -2.38 8.39
N MET A 322 -10.49 -3.15 7.31
CA MET A 322 -10.56 -2.60 5.95
C MET A 322 -11.74 -1.63 5.80
N TYR A 323 -12.91 -1.98 6.34
CA TYR A 323 -14.07 -1.08 6.35
C TYR A 323 -13.75 0.27 7.00
N ALA A 324 -13.08 0.27 8.15
CA ALA A 324 -12.69 1.51 8.84
C ALA A 324 -11.74 2.39 7.96
N LYS A 325 -10.82 1.77 7.22
CA LYS A 325 -9.93 2.47 6.28
C LYS A 325 -10.69 3.02 5.06
N PHE A 326 -11.64 2.25 4.55
CA PHE A 326 -12.49 2.70 3.43
C PHE A 326 -13.41 3.85 3.82
N GLU A 327 -13.92 3.84 5.06
CA GLU A 327 -14.68 4.99 5.58
C GLU A 327 -13.83 6.26 5.67
N LEU A 328 -12.52 6.18 5.97
CA LEU A 328 -11.63 7.35 5.89
C LEU A 328 -11.49 7.88 4.46
N ILE A 329 -11.38 6.99 3.46
CA ILE A 329 -11.32 7.40 2.05
C ILE A 329 -12.58 8.18 1.67
N LYS A 330 -13.76 7.71 2.11
CA LYS A 330 -15.05 8.38 1.88
C LYS A 330 -15.16 9.70 2.65
N GLU A 331 -14.85 9.67 3.95
CA GLU A 331 -14.98 10.82 4.86
C GLU A 331 -14.16 12.02 4.36
N TYR A 332 -12.94 11.77 3.90
CA TYR A 332 -12.03 12.81 3.43
C TYR A 332 -12.02 13.00 1.90
N ASN A 333 -12.85 12.24 1.19
CA ASN A 333 -12.94 12.29 -0.28
C ASN A 333 -11.57 12.11 -0.95
N LEU A 334 -10.79 11.13 -0.48
CA LEU A 334 -9.46 10.83 -1.00
C LEU A 334 -9.54 10.23 -2.41
N ALA A 335 -8.44 10.30 -3.16
CA ALA A 335 -8.34 9.73 -4.51
C ALA A 335 -8.59 8.21 -4.55
N GLY A 336 -8.20 7.50 -3.49
CA GLY A 336 -8.37 6.05 -3.42
C GLY A 336 -7.44 5.37 -2.43
N ALA A 337 -7.01 4.15 -2.76
CA ALA A 337 -6.12 3.34 -1.93
C ALA A 337 -4.95 2.75 -2.72
N GLY A 338 -3.85 2.45 -2.01
CA GLY A 338 -2.74 1.66 -2.52
C GLY A 338 -2.36 0.57 -1.51
N TYR A 339 -2.34 -0.67 -1.96
CA TYR A 339 -2.09 -1.83 -1.09
C TYR A 339 -0.62 -2.24 -1.08
N TRP A 340 -0.01 -2.28 0.08
CA TRP A 340 1.23 -2.96 0.35
C TRP A 340 0.93 -4.27 1.08
N GLN A 341 1.06 -5.43 0.45
CA GLN A 341 1.30 -5.78 -0.94
C GLN A 341 0.37 -6.94 -1.37
N LEU A 342 0.25 -7.19 -2.67
CA LEU A 342 -0.72 -8.13 -3.23
C LEU A 342 -0.33 -9.62 -3.13
N MET A 343 0.82 -9.97 -2.57
CA MET A 343 1.33 -11.35 -2.53
C MET A 343 0.49 -12.32 -1.70
N ARG A 344 -0.58 -11.82 -1.05
CA ARG A 344 -1.50 -12.61 -0.24
C ARG A 344 -2.94 -12.37 -0.68
N LEU A 345 -3.69 -13.45 -0.87
CA LEU A 345 -5.09 -13.36 -1.28
C LEU A 345 -6.00 -12.99 -0.11
N PHE A 346 -6.78 -11.91 -0.30
CA PHE A 346 -7.79 -11.46 0.66
C PHE A 346 -9.10 -11.13 -0.07
N ARG A 347 -9.81 -12.16 -0.54
CA ARG A 347 -11.05 -12.02 -1.34
C ARG A 347 -12.11 -11.14 -0.69
N ALA A 348 -12.30 -11.29 0.63
CA ALA A 348 -13.32 -10.52 1.35
C ALA A 348 -13.05 -9.00 1.33
N ASN A 349 -11.77 -8.58 1.33
CA ASN A 349 -11.39 -7.18 1.14
C ASN A 349 -11.82 -6.66 -0.24
N TRP A 350 -11.55 -7.43 -1.30
CA TRP A 350 -11.87 -7.02 -2.66
C TRP A 350 -13.38 -6.92 -2.90
N LEU A 351 -14.16 -7.86 -2.36
CA LEU A 351 -15.61 -7.78 -2.38
C LEU A 351 -16.16 -6.57 -1.63
N LEU A 352 -15.54 -6.24 -0.47
CA LEU A 352 -15.89 -5.04 0.27
C LEU A 352 -15.56 -3.77 -0.51
N ALA A 353 -14.39 -3.70 -1.13
CA ALA A 353 -13.97 -2.55 -1.93
C ALA A 353 -14.93 -2.31 -3.12
N ASP A 354 -15.28 -3.37 -3.84
CA ASP A 354 -16.21 -3.33 -4.96
C ASP A 354 -17.65 -2.94 -4.52
N HIS A 355 -18.05 -3.36 -3.32
CA HIS A 355 -19.33 -2.95 -2.75
C HIS A 355 -19.37 -1.47 -2.35
N MET A 356 -18.28 -0.94 -1.77
CA MET A 356 -18.22 0.42 -1.22
C MET A 356 -17.89 1.50 -2.24
N PHE A 357 -17.21 1.15 -3.34
CA PHE A 357 -16.66 2.11 -4.28
C PHE A 357 -16.98 1.74 -5.74
N LEU A 358 -17.15 2.77 -6.57
CA LEU A 358 -16.98 2.63 -7.99
C LEU A 358 -15.50 2.68 -8.32
N ILE A 359 -14.88 1.53 -8.53
CA ILE A 359 -13.46 1.47 -8.83
C ILE A 359 -13.20 1.92 -10.28
N LYS A 360 -12.37 2.95 -10.43
CA LYS A 360 -12.00 3.46 -11.76
C LYS A 360 -11.14 2.39 -12.47
N ARG A 361 -11.60 1.94 -13.65
CA ARG A 361 -10.81 1.04 -14.50
C ARG A 361 -9.82 1.83 -15.33
N GLY A 362 -8.67 1.24 -15.61
CA GLY A 362 -7.72 1.82 -16.52
C GLY A 362 -8.34 1.98 -17.92
N GLU A 363 -8.17 3.12 -18.56
CA GLU A 363 -8.39 3.20 -19.99
C GLU A 363 -7.26 2.40 -20.64
N ALA A 364 -7.61 1.49 -21.54
CA ALA A 364 -6.60 0.72 -22.27
C ALA A 364 -5.68 1.73 -22.97
N VAL A 365 -4.38 1.69 -22.64
CA VAL A 365 -3.37 2.37 -23.46
C VAL A 365 -3.35 1.60 -24.77
N ILE A 366 -3.98 2.18 -25.83
CA ILE A 366 -4.03 1.65 -27.19
C ILE A 366 -2.67 1.88 -27.84
#